data_b360728d73e4c53490f55e0f371a336f
#
_entry.id   b360728d73e4c53490f55e0f371a336f
#
_cell.length_a   1.000
_cell.length_b   1.000
_cell.length_c   1.000
_cell.angle_alpha   90.00
_cell.angle_beta   90.00
_cell.angle_gamma   90.00
#
_symmetry.space_group_name_H-M   'P 1'
#
loop_
_entity.id
_entity.type
_entity.pdbx_description
1 polymer ?
#
loop_
_entity_poly.entity_id
_entity_poly.type
_entity_poly.pdbx_seq_one_letter_code
_entity_poly.pdbx_strand_id
1 'polypeptide(L)'
;MRAGRLATFAYFALNGFLMGMWIVHIPSIEHRVGISHAVLGWLLLLLGAGAFVGMQIVGPLTDRFGARTVVPLSAAVCSLTLVLPGLATHAWMLGAALLLLGLGNGCLDVSMNAHAVQVERGYRRPVMSAFHATFSIGGVLASLAGARTLASDWSPAATLGAAALLGLAVAALAAPALLPSSGVHAPAPNPGAAPGRSRRSTPRRIWFLATLALMIMLCEGVANDWSALHLRTVLDAPAATAALAYGAFATAMTLGRFLADRAAARLGPVAILRYGAAAAAVGLAVAALSPWIPLALAGWAVLGAGLSGCVPQLFSAAGHLDPDNAGANVSRVAGLGYLGMLAGPAVIGPLTHVVPLNFTLFLPAACCVAAAATAGILRPRGPEPSPHEGGAPK
;
A
#
# COMPACT_ATOMS: atom_id res chain seq x y z
N MET A 1 -6.95 -21.38 10.44
CA MET A 1 -7.14 -20.73 9.11
C MET A 1 -8.26 -19.66 9.10
N ARG A 2 -9.52 -19.98 9.42
CA ARG A 2 -10.61 -18.98 9.41
C ARG A 2 -10.34 -17.82 10.37
N ALA A 3 -9.93 -18.10 11.61
CA ALA A 3 -9.59 -17.09 12.60
C ALA A 3 -8.44 -16.19 12.14
N GLY A 4 -7.34 -16.78 11.59
CA GLY A 4 -6.22 -15.99 11.05
C GLY A 4 -6.62 -15.05 9.94
N ARG A 5 -7.51 -15.49 9.02
CA ARG A 5 -8.06 -14.63 7.97
C ARG A 5 -8.88 -13.47 8.54
N LEU A 6 -9.75 -13.73 9.53
CA LEU A 6 -10.55 -12.69 10.18
C LEU A 6 -9.66 -11.68 10.90
N ALA A 7 -8.62 -12.14 11.60
CA ALA A 7 -7.63 -11.25 12.21
C ALA A 7 -6.92 -10.38 11.15
N THR A 8 -6.54 -10.95 10.00
CA THR A 8 -5.93 -10.18 8.91
C THR A 8 -6.88 -9.10 8.41
N PHE A 9 -8.16 -9.41 8.18
CA PHE A 9 -9.16 -8.40 7.83
C PHE A 9 -9.26 -7.30 8.89
N ALA A 10 -9.25 -7.66 10.18
CA ALA A 10 -9.30 -6.68 11.25
C ALA A 10 -8.10 -5.72 11.24
N TYR A 11 -6.88 -6.23 11.02
CA TYR A 11 -5.68 -5.39 10.96
C TYR A 11 -5.66 -4.48 9.71
N PHE A 12 -6.13 -4.96 8.55
CA PHE A 12 -6.26 -4.11 7.36
C PHE A 12 -7.32 -3.02 7.56
N ALA A 13 -8.50 -3.36 8.12
CA ALA A 13 -9.52 -2.38 8.46
C ALA A 13 -9.00 -1.36 9.48
N LEU A 14 -8.29 -1.83 10.51
CA LEU A 14 -7.68 -0.97 11.51
C LEU A 14 -6.68 0.00 10.90
N ASN A 15 -5.77 -0.47 10.06
CA ASN A 15 -4.78 0.40 9.42
C ASN A 15 -5.44 1.48 8.57
N GLY A 16 -6.44 1.12 7.75
CA GLY A 16 -7.23 2.07 6.98
C GLY A 16 -7.99 3.07 7.87
N PHE A 17 -8.51 2.61 9.00
CA PHE A 17 -9.19 3.46 9.98
C PHE A 17 -8.22 4.46 10.64
N LEU A 18 -7.08 4.01 11.14
CA LEU A 18 -6.09 4.88 11.79
C LEU A 18 -5.58 5.98 10.84
N MET A 19 -5.22 5.60 9.61
CA MET A 19 -4.76 6.56 8.61
C MET A 19 -5.87 7.50 8.14
N GLY A 20 -7.09 6.98 7.99
CA GLY A 20 -8.26 7.81 7.67
C GLY A 20 -8.57 8.82 8.77
N MET A 21 -8.46 8.45 10.04
CA MET A 21 -8.64 9.37 11.17
C MET A 21 -7.61 10.51 11.17
N TRP A 22 -6.34 10.22 10.83
CA TRP A 22 -5.34 11.25 10.61
C TRP A 22 -5.77 12.21 9.48
N ILE A 23 -6.12 11.66 8.30
CA ILE A 23 -6.46 12.45 7.11
C ILE A 23 -7.64 13.40 7.38
N VAL A 24 -8.69 12.93 8.03
CA VAL A 24 -9.89 13.75 8.35
C VAL A 24 -9.56 14.92 9.26
N HIS A 25 -8.54 14.77 10.14
CA HIS A 25 -8.19 15.83 11.10
C HIS A 25 -7.07 16.76 10.62
N ILE A 26 -6.49 16.53 9.44
CA ILE A 26 -5.43 17.39 8.88
C ILE A 26 -5.82 18.88 8.90
N PRO A 27 -7.00 19.31 8.39
CA PRO A 27 -7.34 20.74 8.37
C PRO A 27 -7.42 21.36 9.77
N SER A 28 -7.99 20.65 10.73
CA SER A 28 -8.12 21.12 12.11
C SER A 28 -6.77 21.24 12.81
N ILE A 29 -5.85 20.32 12.54
CA ILE A 29 -4.50 20.32 13.11
C ILE A 29 -3.67 21.41 12.47
N GLU A 30 -3.72 21.56 11.13
CA GLU A 30 -3.07 22.63 10.39
C GLU A 30 -3.44 24.01 10.91
N HIS A 31 -4.74 24.27 11.04
CA HIS A 31 -5.25 25.52 11.60
C HIS A 31 -4.76 25.77 13.03
N ARG A 32 -4.82 24.75 13.89
CA ARG A 32 -4.38 24.86 15.30
C ARG A 32 -2.89 25.12 15.43
N VAL A 33 -2.06 24.47 14.59
CA VAL A 33 -0.60 24.67 14.60
C VAL A 33 -0.20 25.99 13.95
N GLY A 34 -1.09 26.60 13.16
CA GLY A 34 -0.86 27.89 12.50
C GLY A 34 0.16 27.81 11.36
N ILE A 35 0.20 26.70 10.62
CA ILE A 35 1.12 26.50 9.49
C ILE A 35 0.40 26.70 8.16
N SER A 36 1.18 27.04 7.13
CA SER A 36 0.67 27.12 5.76
C SER A 36 0.57 25.72 5.10
N HIS A 37 -0.25 25.61 4.07
CA HIS A 37 -0.33 24.38 3.24
C HIS A 37 1.03 23.95 2.68
N ALA A 38 1.91 24.90 2.34
CA ALA A 38 3.26 24.59 1.87
C ALA A 38 4.12 23.92 2.97
N VAL A 39 4.06 24.42 4.20
CA VAL A 39 4.74 23.80 5.34
C VAL A 39 4.17 22.42 5.63
N LEU A 40 2.84 22.28 5.62
CA LEU A 40 2.18 20.98 5.77
C LEU A 40 2.67 19.97 4.73
N GLY A 41 2.79 20.39 3.46
CA GLY A 41 3.32 19.53 2.40
C GLY A 41 4.71 18.95 2.73
N TRP A 42 5.63 19.79 3.23
CA TRP A 42 6.94 19.32 3.69
C TRP A 42 6.87 18.37 4.89
N LEU A 43 5.95 18.63 5.83
CA LEU A 43 5.76 17.76 6.99
C LEU A 43 5.16 16.39 6.59
N LEU A 44 4.31 16.33 5.58
CA LEU A 44 3.79 15.07 5.04
C LEU A 44 4.89 14.21 4.40
N LEU A 45 5.97 14.81 3.89
CA LEU A 45 7.14 14.03 3.46
C LEU A 45 7.82 13.30 4.62
N LEU A 46 7.80 13.88 5.85
CA LEU A 46 8.31 13.20 7.03
C LEU A 46 7.48 11.96 7.38
N LEU A 47 6.15 12.02 7.23
CA LEU A 47 5.28 10.85 7.39
C LEU A 47 5.67 9.75 6.39
N GLY A 48 5.87 10.11 5.13
CA GLY A 48 6.34 9.19 4.10
C GLY A 48 7.73 8.60 4.40
N ALA A 49 8.67 9.44 4.84
CA ALA A 49 10.02 9.01 5.22
C ALA A 49 9.99 8.06 6.42
N GLY A 50 9.17 8.37 7.43
CA GLY A 50 8.94 7.48 8.58
C GLY A 50 8.39 6.14 8.14
N ALA A 51 7.37 6.13 7.26
CA ALA A 51 6.78 4.90 6.73
C ALA A 51 7.84 4.06 5.99
N PHE A 52 8.64 4.68 5.13
CA PHE A 52 9.71 3.98 4.42
C PHE A 52 10.71 3.34 5.39
N VAL A 53 11.16 4.08 6.41
CA VAL A 53 12.08 3.54 7.44
C VAL A 53 11.43 2.39 8.20
N GLY A 54 10.17 2.54 8.63
CA GLY A 54 9.41 1.49 9.32
C GLY A 54 9.31 0.21 8.49
N MET A 55 9.02 0.35 7.19
CA MET A 55 8.96 -0.77 6.24
C MET A 55 10.29 -1.54 6.15
N GLN A 56 11.44 -0.81 6.11
CA GLN A 56 12.74 -1.47 6.01
C GLN A 56 13.13 -2.22 7.28
N ILE A 57 12.75 -1.69 8.43
CA ILE A 57 13.06 -2.29 9.74
C ILE A 57 12.18 -3.52 10.01
N VAL A 58 10.89 -3.43 9.75
CA VAL A 58 9.92 -4.43 10.19
C VAL A 58 9.96 -5.73 9.39
N GLY A 59 10.37 -5.69 8.12
CA GLY A 59 10.45 -6.88 7.28
C GLY A 59 11.33 -7.98 7.90
N PRO A 60 12.63 -7.70 8.18
CA PRO A 60 13.50 -8.65 8.87
C PRO A 60 13.04 -9.04 10.28
N LEU A 61 12.40 -8.11 11.01
CA LEU A 61 11.82 -8.42 12.33
C LEU A 61 10.67 -9.42 12.22
N THR A 62 9.83 -9.28 11.19
CA THR A 62 8.72 -10.19 10.92
C THR A 62 9.21 -11.59 10.58
N ASP A 63 10.29 -11.69 9.80
CA ASP A 63 10.92 -12.99 9.49
C ASP A 63 11.54 -13.63 10.73
N ARG A 64 12.13 -12.82 11.64
CA ARG A 64 12.82 -13.31 12.85
C ARG A 64 11.85 -13.68 13.97
N PHE A 65 10.86 -12.82 14.27
CA PHE A 65 9.99 -12.96 15.44
C PHE A 65 8.59 -13.47 15.10
N GLY A 66 8.30 -13.57 13.80
CA GLY A 66 7.03 -14.01 13.27
C GLY A 66 5.94 -12.93 13.26
N ALA A 67 5.06 -13.02 12.27
CA ALA A 67 3.96 -12.06 12.09
C ALA A 67 3.03 -12.01 13.31
N ARG A 68 2.81 -13.14 14.01
CA ARG A 68 1.96 -13.21 15.21
C ARG A 68 2.39 -12.25 16.32
N THR A 69 3.70 -11.97 16.42
CA THR A 69 4.25 -11.02 17.41
C THR A 69 4.35 -9.62 16.84
N VAL A 70 4.86 -9.51 15.62
CA VAL A 70 5.22 -8.20 15.02
C VAL A 70 3.99 -7.41 14.62
N VAL A 71 2.94 -8.03 14.08
CA VAL A 71 1.72 -7.32 13.64
C VAL A 71 1.03 -6.58 14.79
N PRO A 72 0.72 -7.22 15.94
CA PRO A 72 0.09 -6.52 17.07
C PRO A 72 0.97 -5.41 17.64
N LEU A 73 2.27 -5.62 17.73
CA LEU A 73 3.21 -4.59 18.21
C LEU A 73 3.25 -3.38 17.26
N SER A 74 3.30 -3.63 15.95
CA SER A 74 3.25 -2.57 14.94
C SER A 74 1.92 -1.81 14.99
N ALA A 75 0.80 -2.51 15.16
CA ALA A 75 -0.51 -1.88 15.31
C ALA A 75 -0.60 -1.04 16.59
N ALA A 76 -0.02 -1.51 17.69
CA ALA A 76 0.05 -0.75 18.93
C ALA A 76 0.91 0.52 18.77
N VAL A 77 2.09 0.41 18.15
CA VAL A 77 2.94 1.58 17.85
C VAL A 77 2.21 2.57 16.96
N CYS A 78 1.59 2.13 15.87
CA CYS A 78 0.83 3.00 14.96
C CYS A 78 -0.33 3.69 15.70
N SER A 79 -1.07 2.95 16.55
CA SER A 79 -2.17 3.51 17.35
C SER A 79 -1.69 4.57 18.34
N LEU A 80 -0.61 4.30 19.08
CA LEU A 80 -0.05 5.24 20.05
C LEU A 80 0.50 6.51 19.37
N THR A 81 1.22 6.34 18.25
CA THR A 81 1.78 7.49 17.51
C THR A 81 0.73 8.34 16.82
N LEU A 82 -0.47 7.79 16.53
CA LEU A 82 -1.60 8.54 15.97
C LEU A 82 -2.06 9.70 16.88
N VAL A 83 -1.88 9.59 18.19
CA VAL A 83 -2.28 10.65 19.13
C VAL A 83 -1.39 11.89 19.00
N LEU A 84 -0.12 11.69 18.64
CA LEU A 84 0.90 12.75 18.67
C LEU A 84 0.58 13.95 17.76
N PRO A 85 0.13 13.81 16.50
CA PRO A 85 -0.32 14.94 15.69
C PRO A 85 -1.46 15.73 16.35
N GLY A 86 -2.36 15.02 17.06
CA GLY A 86 -3.44 15.62 17.85
C GLY A 86 -2.96 16.48 19.01
N LEU A 87 -1.79 16.29 19.52
CA LEU A 87 -1.18 17.04 20.63
C LEU A 87 -0.23 18.15 20.16
N ALA A 88 0.19 18.14 18.89
CA ALA A 88 1.15 19.09 18.37
C ALA A 88 0.63 20.53 18.42
N THR A 89 1.44 21.48 18.90
CA THR A 89 1.15 22.92 18.98
C THR A 89 2.12 23.75 18.11
N HIS A 90 3.17 23.13 17.59
CA HIS A 90 4.20 23.78 16.77
C HIS A 90 4.55 22.90 15.56
N ALA A 91 5.03 23.50 14.48
CA ALA A 91 5.38 22.78 13.25
C ALA A 91 6.41 21.66 13.49
N TRP A 92 7.45 21.88 14.30
CA TRP A 92 8.45 20.86 14.60
C TRP A 92 7.88 19.67 15.38
N MET A 93 6.94 19.93 16.32
CA MET A 93 6.23 18.85 17.04
C MET A 93 5.38 18.01 16.08
N LEU A 94 4.67 18.69 15.17
CA LEU A 94 3.88 18.01 14.15
C LEU A 94 4.78 17.19 13.21
N GLY A 95 5.93 17.74 12.80
CA GLY A 95 6.91 17.02 11.98
C GLY A 95 7.42 15.74 12.64
N ALA A 96 7.83 15.84 13.92
CA ALA A 96 8.26 14.68 14.69
C ALA A 96 7.13 13.66 14.88
N ALA A 97 5.90 14.13 15.17
CA ALA A 97 4.73 13.28 15.29
C ALA A 97 4.41 12.53 13.99
N LEU A 98 4.49 13.19 12.84
CA LEU A 98 4.25 12.58 11.53
C LEU A 98 5.31 11.57 11.15
N LEU A 99 6.59 11.85 11.46
CA LEU A 99 7.68 10.89 11.26
C LEU A 99 7.43 9.59 12.06
N LEU A 100 7.04 9.71 13.34
CA LEU A 100 6.75 8.58 14.21
C LEU A 100 5.47 7.83 13.78
N LEU A 101 4.41 8.55 13.41
CA LEU A 101 3.19 7.96 12.87
C LEU A 101 3.48 7.20 11.57
N GLY A 102 4.26 7.80 10.69
CA GLY A 102 4.72 7.14 9.47
C GLY A 102 5.47 5.84 9.76
N LEU A 103 6.43 5.88 10.69
CA LEU A 103 7.20 4.71 11.10
C LEU A 103 6.28 3.59 11.60
N GLY A 104 5.33 3.89 12.50
CA GLY A 104 4.34 2.94 13.00
C GLY A 104 3.47 2.37 11.89
N ASN A 105 2.99 3.23 10.97
CA ASN A 105 2.20 2.82 9.81
C ASN A 105 2.98 1.89 8.87
N GLY A 106 4.22 2.23 8.54
CA GLY A 106 5.07 1.39 7.68
C GLY A 106 5.37 0.03 8.29
N CYS A 107 5.59 -0.02 9.61
CA CYS A 107 5.74 -1.28 10.34
C CYS A 107 4.46 -2.13 10.26
N LEU A 108 3.30 -1.54 10.48
CA LEU A 108 2.02 -2.25 10.42
C LEU A 108 1.73 -2.74 9.00
N ASP A 109 1.92 -1.88 8.00
CA ASP A 109 1.63 -2.20 6.61
C ASP A 109 2.43 -3.42 6.12
N VAL A 110 3.74 -3.43 6.28
CA VAL A 110 4.56 -4.56 5.84
C VAL A 110 4.27 -5.83 6.64
N SER A 111 4.17 -5.73 7.97
CA SER A 111 3.97 -6.93 8.81
C SER A 111 2.59 -7.58 8.57
N MET A 112 1.52 -6.79 8.41
CA MET A 112 0.19 -7.34 8.11
C MET A 112 0.13 -7.93 6.69
N ASN A 113 0.82 -7.34 5.72
CA ASN A 113 0.92 -7.89 4.36
C ASN A 113 1.71 -9.21 4.34
N ALA A 114 2.79 -9.32 5.11
CA ALA A 114 3.53 -10.58 5.26
C ALA A 114 2.64 -11.69 5.88
N HIS A 115 1.83 -11.34 6.90
CA HIS A 115 0.84 -12.26 7.45
C HIS A 115 -0.27 -12.61 6.44
N ALA A 116 -0.73 -11.64 5.64
CA ALA A 116 -1.72 -11.87 4.59
C ALA A 116 -1.22 -12.88 3.54
N VAL A 117 0.05 -12.81 3.14
CA VAL A 117 0.70 -13.82 2.28
C VAL A 117 0.68 -15.20 2.93
N GLN A 118 0.95 -15.30 4.23
CA GLN A 118 0.89 -16.57 4.97
C GLN A 118 -0.53 -17.16 4.97
N VAL A 119 -1.55 -16.31 5.16
CA VAL A 119 -2.96 -16.72 5.08
C VAL A 119 -3.31 -17.16 3.66
N GLU A 120 -2.90 -16.42 2.63
CA GLU A 120 -3.16 -16.73 1.22
C GLU A 120 -2.59 -18.09 0.83
N ARG A 121 -1.36 -18.39 1.24
CA ARG A 121 -0.75 -19.72 1.04
C ARG A 121 -1.61 -20.84 1.62
N GLY A 122 -2.11 -20.65 2.85
CA GLY A 122 -2.94 -21.66 3.51
C GLY A 122 -4.33 -21.84 2.88
N TYR A 123 -4.87 -20.79 2.23
CA TYR A 123 -6.14 -20.87 1.51
C TYR A 123 -6.01 -21.42 0.09
N ARG A 124 -4.79 -21.46 -0.48
CA ARG A 124 -4.50 -21.90 -1.85
C ARG A 124 -5.34 -21.19 -2.91
N ARG A 125 -5.74 -19.95 -2.64
CA ARG A 125 -6.47 -19.08 -3.56
C ARG A 125 -6.15 -17.61 -3.27
N PRO A 126 -6.22 -16.73 -4.29
CA PRO A 126 -6.02 -15.28 -4.10
C PRO A 126 -7.03 -14.73 -3.10
N VAL A 127 -6.54 -13.99 -2.09
CA VAL A 127 -7.35 -13.28 -1.09
C VAL A 127 -6.73 -11.92 -0.73
N MET A 128 -5.59 -11.57 -1.32
CA MET A 128 -4.84 -10.37 -0.98
C MET A 128 -5.63 -9.09 -1.29
N SER A 129 -6.31 -9.03 -2.44
CA SER A 129 -7.09 -7.84 -2.83
C SER A 129 -8.28 -7.60 -1.90
N ALA A 130 -8.88 -8.67 -1.34
CA ALA A 130 -9.96 -8.53 -0.35
C ALA A 130 -9.45 -7.88 0.94
N PHE A 131 -8.22 -8.17 1.38
CA PHE A 131 -7.61 -7.49 2.51
C PHE A 131 -7.44 -5.99 2.24
N HIS A 132 -6.90 -5.62 1.07
CA HIS A 132 -6.77 -4.21 0.66
C HIS A 132 -8.13 -3.50 0.49
N ALA A 133 -9.18 -4.21 0.04
CA ALA A 133 -10.53 -3.67 0.04
C ALA A 133 -11.03 -3.34 1.45
N THR A 134 -10.68 -4.17 2.44
CA THR A 134 -11.03 -3.95 3.85
C THR A 134 -10.29 -2.75 4.45
N PHE A 135 -9.06 -2.49 4.02
CA PHE A 135 -8.36 -1.23 4.32
C PHE A 135 -9.18 -0.01 3.85
N SER A 136 -9.71 -0.04 2.62
CA SER A 136 -10.57 1.03 2.10
C SER A 136 -11.85 1.22 2.93
N ILE A 137 -12.47 0.11 3.39
CA ILE A 137 -13.61 0.16 4.32
C ILE A 137 -13.22 0.86 5.63
N GLY A 138 -12.04 0.55 6.17
CA GLY A 138 -11.49 1.23 7.36
C GLY A 138 -11.42 2.75 7.15
N GLY A 139 -10.94 3.21 6.01
CA GLY A 139 -10.91 4.63 5.64
C GLY A 139 -12.31 5.28 5.58
N VAL A 140 -13.29 4.57 5.03
CA VAL A 140 -14.69 5.03 5.01
C VAL A 140 -15.24 5.16 6.44
N LEU A 141 -15.01 4.15 7.29
CA LEU A 141 -15.43 4.20 8.70
C LEU A 141 -14.76 5.36 9.44
N ALA A 142 -13.49 5.64 9.17
CA ALA A 142 -12.78 6.80 9.72
C ALA A 142 -13.40 8.12 9.28
N SER A 143 -13.78 8.24 8.01
CA SER A 143 -14.43 9.45 7.49
C SER A 143 -15.77 9.72 8.20
N LEU A 144 -16.58 8.68 8.40
CA LEU A 144 -17.85 8.79 9.12
C LEU A 144 -17.65 9.14 10.61
N ALA A 145 -16.72 8.43 11.28
CA ALA A 145 -16.40 8.68 12.68
C ALA A 145 -15.81 10.09 12.87
N GLY A 146 -14.88 10.49 12.01
CA GLY A 146 -14.27 11.82 12.05
C GLY A 146 -15.26 12.93 11.77
N ALA A 147 -16.14 12.78 10.78
CA ALA A 147 -17.21 13.74 10.53
C ALA A 147 -18.13 13.88 11.75
N ARG A 148 -18.48 12.77 12.41
CA ARG A 148 -19.33 12.79 13.61
C ARG A 148 -18.65 13.47 14.79
N THR A 149 -17.36 13.21 15.04
CA THR A 149 -16.62 13.83 16.14
C THR A 149 -16.36 15.32 15.90
N LEU A 150 -16.05 15.72 14.66
CA LEU A 150 -15.93 17.12 14.27
C LEU A 150 -17.27 17.88 14.44
N ALA A 151 -18.40 17.28 14.03
CA ALA A 151 -19.73 17.86 14.22
C ALA A 151 -20.15 17.94 15.72
N SER A 152 -19.45 17.26 16.61
CA SER A 152 -19.66 17.27 18.05
C SER A 152 -18.58 18.08 18.79
N ASP A 153 -17.81 18.91 18.08
CA ASP A 153 -16.75 19.78 18.61
C ASP A 153 -15.67 19.06 19.44
N TRP A 154 -15.42 17.78 19.14
CA TRP A 154 -14.32 17.07 19.79
C TRP A 154 -12.98 17.64 19.31
N SER A 155 -12.07 17.81 20.27
CA SER A 155 -10.71 18.21 19.90
C SER A 155 -10.01 17.10 19.09
N PRO A 156 -9.08 17.44 18.17
CA PRO A 156 -8.30 16.45 17.45
C PRO A 156 -7.57 15.46 18.37
N ALA A 157 -7.05 15.93 19.53
CA ALA A 157 -6.39 15.07 20.51
C ALA A 157 -7.36 14.03 21.11
N ALA A 158 -8.58 14.43 21.46
CA ALA A 158 -9.59 13.52 22.01
C ALA A 158 -10.02 12.48 20.97
N THR A 159 -10.27 12.92 19.73
CA THR A 159 -10.70 12.02 18.66
C THR A 159 -9.61 11.02 18.27
N LEU A 160 -8.38 11.49 18.07
CA LEU A 160 -7.25 10.61 17.72
C LEU A 160 -6.88 9.70 18.91
N GLY A 161 -7.05 10.19 20.16
CA GLY A 161 -6.92 9.38 21.38
C GLY A 161 -7.94 8.25 21.45
N ALA A 162 -9.22 8.54 21.18
CA ALA A 162 -10.25 7.52 21.12
C ALA A 162 -10.00 6.49 20.00
N ALA A 163 -9.56 6.96 18.83
CA ALA A 163 -9.17 6.07 17.74
C ALA A 163 -7.96 5.19 18.11
N ALA A 164 -6.99 5.74 18.84
CA ALA A 164 -5.83 4.97 19.33
C ALA A 164 -6.24 3.89 20.33
N LEU A 165 -7.13 4.20 21.27
CA LEU A 165 -7.67 3.22 22.23
C LEU A 165 -8.43 2.09 21.51
N LEU A 166 -9.26 2.43 20.52
CA LEU A 166 -9.91 1.43 19.68
C LEU A 166 -8.88 0.57 18.94
N GLY A 167 -7.83 1.21 18.39
CA GLY A 167 -6.76 0.51 17.70
C GLY A 167 -6.00 -0.47 18.59
N LEU A 168 -5.68 -0.07 19.83
CA LEU A 168 -5.05 -0.94 20.81
C LEU A 168 -5.97 -2.12 21.19
N ALA A 169 -7.27 -1.86 21.37
CA ALA A 169 -8.25 -2.90 21.67
C ALA A 169 -8.36 -3.92 20.53
N VAL A 170 -8.49 -3.46 19.28
CA VAL A 170 -8.54 -4.33 18.09
C VAL A 170 -7.24 -5.13 17.95
N ALA A 171 -6.08 -4.49 18.13
CA ALA A 171 -4.78 -5.14 18.07
C ALA A 171 -4.67 -6.27 19.10
N ALA A 172 -5.07 -6.01 20.35
CA ALA A 172 -5.02 -7.00 21.41
C ALA A 172 -6.01 -8.17 21.19
N LEU A 173 -7.25 -7.87 20.78
CA LEU A 173 -8.29 -8.88 20.57
C LEU A 173 -8.03 -9.76 19.34
N ALA A 174 -7.44 -9.21 18.27
CA ALA A 174 -7.15 -9.96 17.06
C ALA A 174 -5.83 -10.75 17.13
N ALA A 175 -4.88 -10.37 18.01
CA ALA A 175 -3.56 -10.99 18.14
C ALA A 175 -3.58 -12.52 18.35
N PRO A 176 -4.42 -13.08 19.25
CA PRO A 176 -4.45 -14.53 19.48
C PRO A 176 -4.87 -15.34 18.24
N ALA A 177 -5.66 -14.72 17.36
CA ALA A 177 -6.20 -15.34 16.16
C ALA A 177 -5.24 -15.36 14.96
N LEU A 178 -4.13 -14.59 15.03
CA LEU A 178 -3.09 -14.61 13.99
C LEU A 178 -2.46 -16.00 13.89
N LEU A 179 -2.11 -16.40 12.67
CA LEU A 179 -1.46 -17.67 12.42
C LEU A 179 -0.12 -17.73 13.16
N PRO A 180 0.18 -18.84 13.84
CA PRO A 180 1.51 -19.05 14.37
C PRO A 180 2.50 -18.98 13.21
N SER A 181 3.68 -18.44 13.47
CA SER A 181 4.79 -18.53 12.54
C SER A 181 4.94 -20.02 12.22
N SER A 182 4.79 -20.39 10.96
CA SER A 182 5.17 -21.73 10.52
C SER A 182 6.60 -21.84 10.96
N GLY A 183 6.86 -22.59 12.04
CA GLY A 183 8.18 -22.67 12.61
C GLY A 183 9.13 -23.08 11.49
N VAL A 184 9.87 -22.11 10.98
CA VAL A 184 11.18 -22.42 10.44
C VAL A 184 11.94 -22.86 11.69
N HIS A 185 11.80 -24.14 12.03
CA HIS A 185 12.86 -24.82 12.74
C HIS A 185 14.08 -24.52 11.88
N ALA A 186 14.91 -23.58 12.34
CA ALA A 186 16.30 -23.60 11.90
C ALA A 186 16.68 -25.09 11.98
N PRO A 187 17.07 -25.75 10.90
CA PRO A 187 17.54 -27.12 10.99
C PRO A 187 18.51 -27.13 12.16
N ALA A 188 18.34 -28.06 13.09
CA ALA A 188 19.25 -28.20 14.23
C ALA A 188 20.67 -28.05 13.64
N PRO A 189 21.57 -27.26 14.24
CA PRO A 189 22.88 -27.00 13.67
C PRO A 189 23.48 -28.36 13.34
N ASN A 190 23.61 -28.67 12.06
CA ASN A 190 24.36 -29.84 11.64
C ASN A 190 25.76 -29.59 12.16
N PRO A 191 26.30 -30.40 13.11
CA PRO A 191 27.62 -30.13 13.71
C PRO A 191 28.76 -30.05 12.71
N GLY A 192 28.51 -30.36 11.42
CA GLY A 192 29.44 -30.29 10.30
C GLY A 192 29.19 -29.21 9.27
N ALA A 193 28.17 -28.36 9.44
CA ALA A 193 27.95 -27.24 8.52
C ALA A 193 28.84 -26.07 8.96
N ALA A 194 29.82 -25.70 8.16
CA ALA A 194 30.65 -24.53 8.33
C ALA A 194 29.80 -23.28 8.64
N PRO A 195 30.29 -22.34 9.52
CA PRO A 195 29.59 -21.11 9.85
C PRO A 195 29.65 -20.14 8.67
N GLY A 196 28.78 -20.37 7.71
CA GLY A 196 28.62 -19.57 6.51
C GLY A 196 27.16 -19.56 6.14
N ARG A 197 26.28 -18.87 6.93
CA ARG A 197 25.06 -18.29 6.38
C ARG A 197 25.50 -17.25 5.35
N SER A 198 25.83 -17.72 4.16
CA SER A 198 25.94 -16.85 3.00
C SER A 198 24.68 -15.99 3.00
N ARG A 199 24.85 -14.67 3.11
CA ARG A 199 23.80 -13.70 2.77
C ARG A 199 23.37 -14.06 1.36
N ARG A 200 22.33 -14.91 1.22
CA ARG A 200 21.74 -15.20 -0.09
C ARG A 200 21.41 -13.86 -0.70
N SER A 201 22.05 -13.53 -1.79
CA SER A 201 21.79 -12.28 -2.52
C SER A 201 20.30 -12.25 -2.84
N THR A 202 19.67 -11.11 -2.58
CA THR A 202 18.25 -10.91 -2.91
C THR A 202 18.01 -11.29 -4.35
N PRO A 203 17.08 -12.21 -4.67
CA PRO A 203 16.84 -12.64 -6.04
C PRO A 203 16.57 -11.43 -6.94
N ARG A 204 17.18 -11.36 -8.12
CA ARG A 204 16.95 -10.28 -9.10
C ARG A 204 15.44 -10.04 -9.33
N ARG A 205 14.65 -11.10 -9.27
CA ARG A 205 13.20 -11.05 -9.44
C ARG A 205 12.51 -10.15 -8.40
N ILE A 206 13.00 -10.07 -7.15
CA ILE A 206 12.44 -9.17 -6.13
C ILE A 206 12.63 -7.71 -6.55
N TRP A 207 13.79 -7.36 -7.09
CA TRP A 207 14.03 -5.98 -7.56
C TRP A 207 13.16 -5.62 -8.76
N PHE A 208 12.88 -6.57 -9.67
CA PHE A 208 11.92 -6.36 -10.75
C PHE A 208 10.49 -6.13 -10.20
N LEU A 209 10.05 -6.95 -9.24
CA LEU A 209 8.75 -6.75 -8.59
C LEU A 209 8.68 -5.40 -7.87
N ALA A 210 9.76 -5.00 -7.19
CA ALA A 210 9.86 -3.72 -6.51
C ALA A 210 9.81 -2.53 -7.49
N THR A 211 10.48 -2.64 -8.65
CA THR A 211 10.39 -1.63 -9.72
C THR A 211 8.97 -1.54 -10.28
N LEU A 212 8.30 -2.67 -10.50
CA LEU A 212 6.90 -2.67 -10.93
C LEU A 212 5.97 -2.04 -9.88
N ALA A 213 6.21 -2.33 -8.59
CA ALA A 213 5.46 -1.70 -7.51
C ALA A 213 5.69 -0.18 -7.48
N LEU A 214 6.94 0.28 -7.65
CA LEU A 214 7.26 1.70 -7.80
C LEU A 214 6.47 2.35 -8.94
N MET A 215 6.47 1.73 -10.13
CA MET A 215 5.77 2.28 -11.30
C MET A 215 4.25 2.33 -11.09
N ILE A 216 3.65 1.27 -10.56
CA ILE A 216 2.21 1.19 -10.32
C ILE A 216 1.78 2.16 -9.20
N MET A 217 2.52 2.22 -8.11
CA MET A 217 2.20 3.10 -7.00
C MET A 217 2.50 4.58 -7.31
N LEU A 218 3.45 4.87 -8.22
CA LEU A 218 3.60 6.21 -8.78
C LEU A 218 2.32 6.65 -9.52
N CYS A 219 1.72 5.77 -10.31
CA CYS A 219 0.47 6.09 -11.00
C CYS A 219 -0.69 6.34 -10.00
N GLU A 220 -0.73 5.58 -8.90
CA GLU A 220 -1.69 5.80 -7.81
C GLU A 220 -1.45 7.14 -7.11
N GLY A 221 -0.18 7.50 -6.82
CA GLY A 221 0.20 8.81 -6.26
C GLY A 221 -0.21 9.97 -7.19
N VAL A 222 0.07 9.83 -8.48
CA VAL A 222 -0.37 10.83 -9.48
C VAL A 222 -1.90 11.00 -9.48
N ALA A 223 -2.65 9.91 -9.39
CA ALA A 223 -4.11 10.00 -9.33
C ALA A 223 -4.59 10.72 -8.06
N ASN A 224 -3.98 10.44 -6.91
CA ASN A 224 -4.34 11.06 -5.65
C ASN A 224 -4.12 12.58 -5.66
N ASP A 225 -3.00 13.03 -6.20
CA ASP A 225 -2.56 14.42 -6.08
C ASP A 225 -2.96 15.28 -7.28
N TRP A 226 -3.07 14.71 -8.47
CA TRP A 226 -3.21 15.47 -9.72
C TRP A 226 -4.55 15.29 -10.42
N SER A 227 -5.39 14.32 -10.05
CA SER A 227 -6.65 14.09 -10.77
C SER A 227 -7.63 15.27 -10.69
N ALA A 228 -7.82 15.81 -9.49
CA ALA A 228 -8.68 16.98 -9.29
C ALA A 228 -8.08 18.23 -9.93
N LEU A 229 -6.76 18.43 -9.79
CA LEU A 229 -6.06 19.56 -10.40
C LEU A 229 -6.13 19.49 -11.92
N HIS A 230 -6.00 18.32 -12.52
CA HIS A 230 -6.15 18.12 -13.97
C HIS A 230 -7.50 18.61 -14.48
N LEU A 231 -8.62 18.21 -13.87
CA LEU A 231 -9.93 18.69 -14.29
C LEU A 231 -10.08 20.20 -14.10
N ARG A 232 -9.53 20.74 -13.01
CA ARG A 232 -9.64 22.17 -12.71
C ARG A 232 -8.84 23.03 -13.67
N THR A 233 -7.60 22.65 -14.01
CA THR A 233 -6.67 23.49 -14.79
C THR A 233 -6.71 23.22 -16.28
N VAL A 234 -7.10 22.02 -16.71
CA VAL A 234 -7.12 21.65 -18.14
C VAL A 234 -8.53 21.76 -18.72
N LEU A 235 -9.56 21.48 -17.94
CA LEU A 235 -10.96 21.48 -18.39
C LEU A 235 -11.81 22.57 -17.72
N ASP A 236 -11.20 23.52 -17.00
CA ASP A 236 -11.84 24.62 -16.29
C ASP A 236 -13.04 24.19 -15.43
N ALA A 237 -12.96 22.97 -14.87
CA ALA A 237 -14.04 22.41 -14.07
C ALA A 237 -14.22 23.17 -12.75
N PRO A 238 -15.48 23.43 -12.30
CA PRO A 238 -15.74 23.95 -10.97
C PRO A 238 -15.11 23.03 -9.89
N ALA A 239 -14.68 23.60 -8.76
CA ALA A 239 -13.94 22.86 -7.72
C ALA A 239 -14.67 21.58 -7.24
N ALA A 240 -16.00 21.64 -7.07
CA ALA A 240 -16.81 20.48 -6.69
C ALA A 240 -16.78 19.37 -7.77
N THR A 241 -16.85 19.74 -9.05
CA THR A 241 -16.76 18.80 -10.17
C THR A 241 -15.35 18.24 -10.32
N ALA A 242 -14.31 19.07 -10.11
CA ALA A 242 -12.92 18.65 -10.17
C ALA A 242 -12.61 17.58 -9.12
N ALA A 243 -13.14 17.71 -7.90
CA ALA A 243 -12.99 16.70 -6.83
C ALA A 243 -13.56 15.33 -7.23
N LEU A 244 -14.52 15.27 -8.15
CA LEU A 244 -15.08 14.00 -8.64
C LEU A 244 -14.07 13.15 -9.40
N ALA A 245 -12.96 13.73 -9.90
CA ALA A 245 -11.92 12.96 -10.57
C ALA A 245 -11.24 11.97 -9.61
N TYR A 246 -10.82 12.47 -8.45
CA TYR A 246 -10.30 11.61 -7.39
C TYR A 246 -11.38 10.63 -6.89
N GLY A 247 -12.62 11.11 -6.70
CA GLY A 247 -13.74 10.27 -6.31
C GLY A 247 -14.00 9.10 -7.27
N ALA A 248 -13.98 9.36 -8.58
CA ALA A 248 -14.15 8.34 -9.61
C ALA A 248 -13.03 7.30 -9.59
N PHE A 249 -11.77 7.76 -9.51
CA PHE A 249 -10.59 6.90 -9.35
C PHE A 249 -10.69 6.01 -8.10
N ALA A 250 -10.89 6.62 -6.92
CA ALA A 250 -10.89 5.91 -5.64
C ALA A 250 -12.06 4.92 -5.52
N THR A 251 -13.25 5.31 -6.01
CA THR A 251 -14.43 4.44 -6.03
C THR A 251 -14.20 3.23 -6.94
N ALA A 252 -13.75 3.46 -8.18
CA ALA A 252 -13.51 2.39 -9.14
C ALA A 252 -12.40 1.44 -8.65
N MET A 253 -11.34 1.96 -8.02
CA MET A 253 -10.29 1.15 -7.40
C MET A 253 -10.84 0.29 -6.27
N THR A 254 -11.64 0.86 -5.38
CA THR A 254 -12.24 0.14 -4.26
C THR A 254 -13.16 -0.99 -4.76
N LEU A 255 -14.05 -0.70 -5.70
CA LEU A 255 -14.93 -1.71 -6.31
C LEU A 255 -14.13 -2.80 -7.02
N GLY A 256 -13.09 -2.41 -7.76
CA GLY A 256 -12.20 -3.34 -8.44
C GLY A 256 -11.50 -4.30 -7.48
N ARG A 257 -11.05 -3.84 -6.30
CA ARG A 257 -10.44 -4.68 -5.26
C ARG A 257 -11.34 -5.84 -4.79
N PHE A 258 -12.65 -5.64 -4.70
CA PHE A 258 -13.59 -6.71 -4.36
C PHE A 258 -13.70 -7.80 -5.44
N LEU A 259 -13.43 -7.45 -6.69
CA LEU A 259 -13.51 -8.37 -7.83
C LEU A 259 -12.14 -8.98 -8.18
N ALA A 260 -11.05 -8.31 -7.83
CA ALA A 260 -9.69 -8.65 -8.25
C ALA A 260 -9.27 -10.06 -7.83
N ASP A 261 -9.61 -10.53 -6.62
CA ASP A 261 -9.26 -11.88 -6.17
C ASP A 261 -10.00 -12.97 -6.94
N ARG A 262 -11.29 -12.74 -7.29
CA ARG A 262 -12.04 -13.67 -8.14
C ARG A 262 -11.48 -13.72 -9.56
N ALA A 263 -11.10 -12.55 -10.09
CA ALA A 263 -10.46 -12.46 -11.39
C ALA A 263 -9.08 -13.13 -11.38
N ALA A 264 -8.26 -12.89 -10.33
CA ALA A 264 -6.96 -13.53 -10.17
C ALA A 264 -7.05 -15.06 -10.05
N ALA A 265 -8.07 -15.57 -9.36
CA ALA A 265 -8.30 -17.01 -9.25
C ALA A 265 -8.64 -17.67 -10.60
N ARG A 266 -9.29 -16.94 -11.52
CA ARG A 266 -9.67 -17.46 -12.84
C ARG A 266 -8.62 -17.23 -13.91
N LEU A 267 -8.02 -16.06 -13.95
CA LEU A 267 -7.14 -15.58 -15.02
C LEU A 267 -5.65 -15.66 -14.65
N GLY A 268 -5.35 -15.81 -13.35
CA GLY A 268 -3.99 -15.80 -12.81
C GLY A 268 -3.40 -14.40 -12.60
N PRO A 269 -2.34 -14.29 -11.78
CA PRO A 269 -1.73 -13.01 -11.40
C PRO A 269 -1.12 -12.25 -12.59
N VAL A 270 -0.59 -12.96 -13.57
CA VAL A 270 -0.03 -12.36 -14.79
C VAL A 270 -1.08 -11.59 -15.58
N ALA A 271 -2.28 -12.16 -15.73
CA ALA A 271 -3.39 -11.53 -16.45
C ALA A 271 -3.88 -10.28 -15.70
N ILE A 272 -4.01 -10.36 -14.37
CA ILE A 272 -4.43 -9.21 -13.54
C ILE A 272 -3.46 -8.04 -13.72
N LEU A 273 -2.14 -8.27 -13.59
CA LEU A 273 -1.17 -7.20 -13.78
C LEU A 273 -1.15 -6.69 -15.22
N ARG A 274 -1.17 -7.58 -16.21
CA ARG A 274 -1.12 -7.20 -17.63
C ARG A 274 -2.31 -6.38 -18.06
N TYR A 275 -3.51 -6.91 -17.90
CA TYR A 275 -4.74 -6.25 -18.36
C TYR A 275 -5.12 -5.09 -17.46
N GLY A 276 -4.86 -5.19 -16.14
CA GLY A 276 -5.06 -4.10 -15.20
C GLY A 276 -4.19 -2.90 -15.53
N ALA A 277 -2.88 -3.10 -15.71
CA ALA A 277 -1.97 -2.02 -16.08
C ALA A 277 -2.26 -1.49 -17.49
N ALA A 278 -2.62 -2.33 -18.46
CA ALA A 278 -3.04 -1.87 -19.79
C ALA A 278 -4.30 -1.00 -19.73
N ALA A 279 -5.32 -1.41 -18.97
CA ALA A 279 -6.52 -0.60 -18.73
C ALA A 279 -6.18 0.73 -18.05
N ALA A 280 -5.28 0.71 -17.06
CA ALA A 280 -4.80 1.92 -16.39
C ALA A 280 -4.11 2.89 -17.37
N ALA A 281 -3.26 2.37 -18.27
CA ALA A 281 -2.63 3.19 -19.32
C ALA A 281 -3.66 3.83 -20.25
N VAL A 282 -4.66 3.06 -20.68
CA VAL A 282 -5.79 3.58 -21.50
C VAL A 282 -6.54 4.65 -20.72
N GLY A 283 -6.87 4.42 -19.43
CA GLY A 283 -7.54 5.39 -18.57
C GLY A 283 -6.79 6.72 -18.49
N LEU A 284 -5.47 6.68 -18.27
CA LEU A 284 -4.61 7.88 -18.26
C LEU A 284 -4.58 8.59 -19.62
N ALA A 285 -4.47 7.84 -20.71
CA ALA A 285 -4.50 8.42 -22.06
C ALA A 285 -5.85 9.08 -22.37
N VAL A 286 -6.96 8.43 -21.98
CA VAL A 286 -8.30 8.99 -22.10
C VAL A 286 -8.44 10.28 -21.27
N ALA A 287 -7.98 10.28 -20.01
CA ALA A 287 -7.99 11.48 -19.17
C ALA A 287 -7.17 12.60 -19.79
N ALA A 288 -5.92 12.32 -20.24
CA ALA A 288 -4.99 13.29 -20.82
C ALA A 288 -5.50 13.95 -22.09
N LEU A 289 -6.18 13.19 -22.95
CA LEU A 289 -6.64 13.64 -24.28
C LEU A 289 -8.11 14.09 -24.29
N SER A 290 -8.82 13.95 -23.17
CA SER A 290 -10.25 14.25 -23.12
C SER A 290 -10.52 15.75 -23.29
N PRO A 291 -11.40 16.15 -24.21
CA PRO A 291 -11.82 17.55 -24.36
C PRO A 291 -12.96 17.92 -23.41
N TRP A 292 -13.52 16.99 -22.63
CA TRP A 292 -14.70 17.21 -21.79
C TRP A 292 -14.70 16.38 -20.51
N ILE A 293 -15.30 16.95 -19.47
CA ILE A 293 -15.26 16.44 -18.09
C ILE A 293 -15.74 14.99 -17.95
N PRO A 294 -16.92 14.56 -18.50
CA PRO A 294 -17.39 13.18 -18.29
C PRO A 294 -16.42 12.12 -18.80
N LEU A 295 -15.76 12.36 -19.94
CA LEU A 295 -14.80 11.44 -20.50
C LEU A 295 -13.51 11.39 -19.67
N ALA A 296 -13.05 12.54 -19.15
CA ALA A 296 -11.92 12.59 -18.24
C ALA A 296 -12.22 11.82 -16.92
N LEU A 297 -13.42 11.98 -16.36
CA LEU A 297 -13.87 11.22 -15.19
C LEU A 297 -13.89 9.72 -15.47
N ALA A 298 -14.38 9.30 -16.64
CA ALA A 298 -14.34 7.90 -17.08
C ALA A 298 -12.88 7.40 -17.17
N GLY A 299 -11.96 8.20 -17.70
CA GLY A 299 -10.53 7.89 -17.75
C GLY A 299 -9.94 7.65 -16.36
N TRP A 300 -10.22 8.52 -15.39
CA TRP A 300 -9.79 8.34 -14.01
C TRP A 300 -10.42 7.13 -13.33
N ALA A 301 -11.69 6.81 -13.61
CA ALA A 301 -12.34 5.60 -13.13
C ALA A 301 -11.68 4.33 -13.71
N VAL A 302 -11.39 4.32 -15.03
CA VAL A 302 -10.70 3.20 -15.69
C VAL A 302 -9.29 2.99 -15.12
N LEU A 303 -8.56 4.07 -14.83
CA LEU A 303 -7.29 4.00 -14.11
C LEU A 303 -7.45 3.28 -12.77
N GLY A 304 -8.40 3.72 -11.95
CA GLY A 304 -8.64 3.13 -10.62
C GLY A 304 -9.00 1.64 -10.71
N ALA A 305 -9.93 1.28 -11.59
CA ALA A 305 -10.30 -0.11 -11.82
C ALA A 305 -9.10 -0.96 -12.28
N GLY A 306 -8.29 -0.43 -13.20
CA GLY A 306 -7.10 -1.10 -13.73
C GLY A 306 -6.03 -1.37 -12.67
N LEU A 307 -5.73 -0.37 -11.82
CA LEU A 307 -4.72 -0.51 -10.78
C LEU A 307 -5.18 -1.38 -9.59
N SER A 308 -6.47 -1.60 -9.42
CA SER A 308 -7.08 -2.19 -8.21
C SER A 308 -6.49 -3.53 -7.75
N GLY A 309 -6.08 -4.39 -8.69
CA GLY A 309 -5.48 -5.69 -8.41
C GLY A 309 -3.95 -5.72 -8.52
N CYS A 310 -3.31 -4.69 -9.07
CA CYS A 310 -1.90 -4.76 -9.45
C CYS A 310 -0.97 -4.87 -8.22
N VAL A 311 -1.10 -3.97 -7.25
CA VAL A 311 -0.26 -3.96 -6.03
C VAL A 311 -0.45 -5.24 -5.21
N PRO A 312 -1.69 -5.71 -4.91
CA PRO A 312 -1.90 -6.97 -4.20
C PRO A 312 -1.20 -8.17 -4.83
N GLN A 313 -1.22 -8.27 -6.18
CA GLN A 313 -0.54 -9.37 -6.87
C GLN A 313 0.99 -9.28 -6.79
N LEU A 314 1.56 -8.06 -6.80
CA LEU A 314 3.00 -7.86 -6.62
C LEU A 314 3.45 -8.23 -5.21
N PHE A 315 2.70 -7.86 -4.18
CA PHE A 315 2.99 -8.22 -2.79
C PHE A 315 2.86 -9.72 -2.55
N SER A 316 1.79 -10.33 -3.07
CA SER A 316 1.60 -11.78 -3.04
C SER A 316 2.78 -12.50 -3.71
N ALA A 317 3.16 -12.09 -4.92
CA ALA A 317 4.28 -12.67 -5.64
C ALA A 317 5.62 -12.53 -4.88
N ALA A 318 5.88 -11.36 -4.27
CA ALA A 318 7.09 -11.13 -3.49
C ALA A 318 7.17 -12.06 -2.27
N GLY A 319 6.07 -12.21 -1.55
CA GLY A 319 6.00 -13.08 -0.38
C GLY A 319 6.08 -14.57 -0.72
N HIS A 320 5.62 -14.99 -1.90
CA HIS A 320 5.66 -16.40 -2.33
C HIS A 320 7.01 -16.83 -2.90
N LEU A 321 7.87 -15.89 -3.32
CA LEU A 321 9.17 -16.24 -3.93
C LEU A 321 10.12 -16.95 -2.97
N ASP A 322 10.13 -16.56 -1.71
CA ASP A 322 10.94 -17.16 -0.66
C ASP A 322 10.15 -17.10 0.66
N PRO A 323 9.57 -18.23 1.08
CA PRO A 323 8.79 -18.31 2.29
C PRO A 323 9.54 -17.91 3.56
N ASP A 324 10.84 -18.16 3.60
CA ASP A 324 11.68 -17.91 4.78
C ASP A 324 12.02 -16.42 4.94
N ASN A 325 11.98 -15.66 3.83
CA ASN A 325 12.26 -14.23 3.78
C ASN A 325 11.05 -13.43 3.27
N ALA A 326 9.83 -13.92 3.49
CA ALA A 326 8.62 -13.30 2.97
C ALA A 326 8.46 -11.84 3.45
N GLY A 327 8.70 -11.58 4.75
CA GLY A 327 8.63 -10.24 5.32
C GLY A 327 9.63 -9.28 4.69
N ALA A 328 10.90 -9.70 4.57
CA ALA A 328 11.94 -8.89 3.93
C ALA A 328 11.66 -8.64 2.44
N ASN A 329 11.10 -9.61 1.72
CA ASN A 329 10.76 -9.46 0.31
C ASN A 329 9.56 -8.52 0.11
N VAL A 330 8.50 -8.67 0.90
CA VAL A 330 7.36 -7.73 0.90
C VAL A 330 7.83 -6.34 1.29
N SER A 331 8.68 -6.20 2.31
CA SER A 331 9.28 -4.93 2.73
C SER A 331 10.00 -4.19 1.59
N ARG A 332 10.83 -4.90 0.81
CA ARG A 332 11.55 -4.28 -0.32
C ARG A 332 10.60 -3.82 -1.41
N VAL A 333 9.60 -4.63 -1.74
CA VAL A 333 8.61 -4.31 -2.78
C VAL A 333 7.72 -3.17 -2.32
N ALA A 334 7.22 -3.21 -1.09
CA ALA A 334 6.41 -2.15 -0.50
C ALA A 334 7.19 -0.84 -0.38
N GLY A 335 8.41 -0.89 0.19
CA GLY A 335 9.24 0.30 0.38
C GLY A 335 9.53 1.03 -0.94
N LEU A 336 9.90 0.29 -2.01
CA LEU A 336 10.13 0.89 -3.31
C LEU A 336 8.82 1.40 -3.94
N GLY A 337 7.71 0.67 -3.73
CA GLY A 337 6.38 1.11 -4.15
C GLY A 337 5.98 2.43 -3.49
N TYR A 338 6.17 2.58 -2.19
CA TYR A 338 5.89 3.84 -1.48
C TYR A 338 6.76 5.00 -1.96
N LEU A 339 8.02 4.75 -2.30
CA LEU A 339 8.85 5.78 -2.97
C LEU A 339 8.22 6.22 -4.28
N GLY A 340 7.67 5.28 -5.06
CA GLY A 340 6.91 5.60 -6.27
C GLY A 340 5.70 6.49 -5.98
N MET A 341 4.89 6.15 -4.97
CA MET A 341 3.73 6.95 -4.58
C MET A 341 4.13 8.38 -4.18
N LEU A 342 5.17 8.53 -3.38
CA LEU A 342 5.69 9.85 -2.96
C LEU A 342 6.36 10.62 -4.11
N ALA A 343 6.86 9.92 -5.13
CA ALA A 343 7.49 10.54 -6.28
C ALA A 343 6.48 11.22 -7.22
N GLY A 344 5.18 10.89 -7.13
CA GLY A 344 4.14 11.48 -7.99
C GLY A 344 4.21 13.01 -8.06
N PRO A 345 4.05 13.74 -6.94
CA PRO A 345 4.18 15.19 -6.90
C PRO A 345 5.55 15.69 -7.34
N ALA A 346 6.62 15.03 -6.89
CA ALA A 346 8.00 15.43 -7.15
C ALA A 346 8.41 15.28 -8.62
N VAL A 347 7.79 14.36 -9.35
CA VAL A 347 8.09 14.12 -10.78
C VAL A 347 7.14 14.94 -11.66
N ILE A 348 5.84 14.94 -11.39
CA ILE A 348 4.86 15.63 -12.22
C ILE A 348 4.98 17.15 -12.05
N GLY A 349 5.19 17.66 -10.80
CA GLY A 349 5.27 19.09 -10.55
C GLY A 349 6.28 19.81 -11.45
N PRO A 350 7.58 19.45 -11.44
CA PRO A 350 8.57 20.06 -12.33
C PRO A 350 8.26 19.87 -13.82
N LEU A 351 7.66 18.73 -14.22
CA LEU A 351 7.29 18.49 -15.61
C LEU A 351 6.26 19.52 -16.12
N THR A 352 5.37 20.01 -15.25
CA THR A 352 4.36 21.03 -15.66
C THR A 352 4.96 22.37 -16.05
N HIS A 353 6.23 22.64 -15.71
CA HIS A 353 6.96 23.81 -16.19
C HIS A 353 7.45 23.68 -17.64
N VAL A 354 7.52 22.43 -18.16
CA VAL A 354 8.05 22.13 -19.50
C VAL A 354 6.92 21.77 -20.47
N VAL A 355 5.91 21.03 -19.98
CA VAL A 355 4.78 20.59 -20.80
C VAL A 355 3.46 20.81 -20.06
N PRO A 356 2.34 21.05 -20.76
CA PRO A 356 1.01 21.15 -20.13
C PRO A 356 0.67 19.94 -19.29
N LEU A 357 -0.07 20.14 -18.19
CA LEU A 357 -0.36 19.12 -17.17
C LEU A 357 -0.97 17.84 -17.78
N ASN A 358 -1.86 17.94 -18.74
CA ASN A 358 -2.47 16.78 -19.41
C ASN A 358 -1.42 15.89 -20.09
N PHE A 359 -0.36 16.47 -20.69
CA PHE A 359 0.72 15.68 -21.31
C PHE A 359 1.64 15.03 -20.29
N THR A 360 1.76 15.56 -19.09
CA THR A 360 2.55 14.90 -18.02
C THR A 360 1.97 13.53 -17.64
N LEU A 361 0.66 13.31 -17.85
CA LEU A 361 -0.01 12.03 -17.58
C LEU A 361 0.46 10.88 -18.49
N PHE A 362 1.13 11.17 -19.61
CA PHE A 362 1.74 10.13 -20.43
C PHE A 362 2.94 9.45 -19.77
N LEU A 363 3.59 10.09 -18.80
CA LEU A 363 4.67 9.44 -18.03
C LEU A 363 4.13 8.25 -17.19
N PRO A 364 3.14 8.44 -16.31
CA PRO A 364 2.54 7.29 -15.60
C PRO A 364 1.84 6.31 -16.57
N ALA A 365 1.29 6.78 -17.70
CA ALA A 365 0.76 5.87 -18.73
C ALA A 365 1.85 4.96 -19.31
N ALA A 366 3.04 5.49 -19.59
CA ALA A 366 4.19 4.69 -20.04
C ALA A 366 4.65 3.69 -18.96
N CYS A 367 4.63 4.06 -17.67
CA CYS A 367 4.87 3.14 -16.56
C CYS A 367 3.86 1.98 -16.56
N CYS A 368 2.57 2.27 -16.77
CA CYS A 368 1.55 1.23 -16.88
C CYS A 368 1.77 0.32 -18.09
N VAL A 369 2.14 0.85 -19.25
CA VAL A 369 2.48 0.06 -20.45
C VAL A 369 3.66 -0.86 -20.17
N ALA A 370 4.73 -0.34 -19.55
CA ALA A 370 5.90 -1.13 -19.19
C ALA A 370 5.53 -2.26 -18.21
N ALA A 371 4.69 -1.98 -17.22
CA ALA A 371 4.19 -2.98 -16.28
C ALA A 371 3.35 -4.06 -16.98
N ALA A 372 2.48 -3.68 -17.91
CA ALA A 372 1.67 -4.62 -18.70
C ALA A 372 2.56 -5.53 -19.57
N ALA A 373 3.56 -4.96 -20.25
CA ALA A 373 4.50 -5.69 -21.10
C ALA A 373 5.34 -6.71 -20.31
N THR A 374 5.78 -6.34 -19.10
CA THR A 374 6.65 -7.14 -18.24
C THR A 374 5.90 -8.03 -17.24
N ALA A 375 4.57 -8.05 -17.24
CA ALA A 375 3.74 -8.82 -16.31
C ALA A 375 4.08 -10.33 -16.27
N GLY A 376 4.71 -10.87 -17.31
CA GLY A 376 5.20 -12.26 -17.36
C GLY A 376 6.12 -12.64 -16.20
N ILE A 377 6.73 -11.65 -15.52
CA ILE A 377 7.55 -11.89 -14.32
C ILE A 377 6.77 -12.58 -13.19
N LEU A 378 5.45 -12.46 -13.16
CA LEU A 378 4.59 -13.09 -12.15
C LEU A 378 4.33 -14.59 -12.42
N ARG A 379 4.81 -15.16 -13.52
CA ARG A 379 4.65 -16.59 -13.79
C ARG A 379 5.33 -17.41 -12.69
N PRO A 380 4.65 -18.40 -12.08
CA PRO A 380 5.30 -19.35 -11.20
C PRO A 380 6.45 -20.04 -11.95
N ARG A 381 7.62 -20.21 -11.31
CA ARG A 381 8.63 -21.13 -11.84
C ARG A 381 8.10 -22.55 -11.64
N GLY A 382 8.03 -23.33 -12.72
CA GLY A 382 7.84 -24.78 -12.61
C GLY A 382 8.95 -25.37 -11.73
N PRO A 383 8.73 -26.54 -11.11
CA PRO A 383 9.79 -27.26 -10.41
C PRO A 383 10.97 -27.43 -11.38
N GLU A 384 12.17 -27.03 -10.94
CA GLU A 384 13.40 -27.35 -11.69
C GLU A 384 13.46 -28.88 -11.84
N PRO A 385 13.73 -29.43 -13.05
CA PRO A 385 13.95 -30.86 -13.20
C PRO A 385 15.06 -31.28 -12.24
N SER A 386 14.78 -32.26 -11.41
CA SER A 386 15.77 -32.83 -10.48
C SER A 386 16.96 -33.34 -11.30
N PRO A 387 18.22 -33.05 -10.90
CA PRO A 387 19.43 -33.49 -11.65
C PRO A 387 19.62 -35.01 -11.66
N HIS A 388 18.71 -35.80 -11.17
CA HIS A 388 18.88 -37.24 -10.91
C HIS A 388 18.15 -38.21 -11.90
N GLU A 389 17.50 -37.73 -12.97
CA GLU A 389 16.86 -38.64 -13.94
C GLU A 389 17.70 -38.86 -15.25
N GLY A 390 18.97 -38.59 -15.20
CA GLY A 390 19.87 -38.84 -16.34
C GLY A 390 20.99 -39.78 -16.00
N GLY A 391 20.74 -41.10 -15.85
CA GLY A 391 21.83 -42.04 -15.65
C GLY A 391 21.44 -43.46 -15.25
N ALA A 392 20.66 -44.15 -16.05
CA ALA A 392 20.72 -45.62 -16.07
C ALA A 392 21.46 -46.04 -17.37
N PRO A 393 22.69 -46.54 -17.30
CA PRO A 393 23.29 -47.16 -18.44
C PRO A 393 22.62 -48.53 -18.68
N LYS A 394 22.30 -48.79 -19.95
CA LYS A 394 21.95 -50.13 -20.45
C LYS A 394 23.20 -51.00 -20.54
#